data_7463d6f2173892e9dd10c666768c2108
#
_entry.id   7463d6f2173892e9dd10c666768c2108
#
_cell.length_a   1.000
_cell.length_b   1.000
_cell.length_c   1.000
_cell.angle_alpha   90.00
_cell.angle_beta   90.00
_cell.angle_gamma   90.00
#
_symmetry.space_group_name_H-M   'P 1'
#
loop_
_entity.id
_entity.type
_entity.pdbx_description
1 polymer ?
#
loop_
_entity_poly.entity_id
_entity_poly.type
_entity_poly.pdbx_seq_one_letter_code
_entity_poly.pdbx_strand_id
1 'polypeptide(L)'
;THHRSSAASDVYKRQEYSDAYLVEHDTRFVFQFIRRSLQAGCAAANYIESLGSEQQEDKTWLTKVRDTQTGKEWKVRSKIVINACGPFVDFQNSLSRQKGKHRHVFSKGIHLVVPRLTEVERVLTFFADDGRLFFAIPMGNRTVIGTTDNRVTEPETEVTDEDRRFVLENINKRVNLKQPLEEKDILSERWGVRPLVLETDQVDLNSDWTKLSRKHAIDTDPESRHISIYGGKLTDCLNIGEELCQEVSKMGITLPHPEGTWFGEPEAKRRQEFLNQASEFELDSPFHQSPNETKAECLWRRYGEDALS
;
A
#
# COMPACT_ATOMS: atom_id res chain seq x y z
N THR A 1 -24.97 -34.05 15.32
CA THR A 1 -26.24 -33.35 15.02
C THR A 1 -26.31 -32.09 15.86
N HIS A 2 -25.85 -30.97 15.30
CA HIS A 2 -26.05 -29.69 15.95
C HIS A 2 -27.48 -29.22 15.70
N HIS A 3 -28.30 -29.21 16.73
CA HIS A 3 -29.60 -28.55 16.72
C HIS A 3 -29.38 -27.05 16.42
N ARG A 4 -29.89 -26.58 15.32
CA ARG A 4 -30.03 -25.16 15.05
C ARG A 4 -30.93 -24.56 16.12
N SER A 5 -30.35 -23.69 16.92
CA SER A 5 -31.11 -22.92 17.89
C SER A 5 -31.99 -21.88 17.18
N SER A 6 -33.06 -21.48 17.87
CA SER A 6 -34.05 -20.51 17.41
C SER A 6 -33.45 -19.21 16.88
N ALA A 7 -34.23 -18.45 16.09
CA ALA A 7 -33.84 -17.17 15.50
C ALA A 7 -33.17 -16.19 16.48
N ALA A 8 -33.45 -16.26 17.77
CA ALA A 8 -32.83 -15.47 18.81
C ALA A 8 -31.31 -15.76 18.99
N SER A 9 -30.86 -16.97 18.67
CA SER A 9 -29.45 -17.34 18.79
C SER A 9 -28.59 -16.83 17.64
N ASP A 10 -29.19 -16.53 16.50
CA ASP A 10 -28.44 -16.01 15.33
C ASP A 10 -28.11 -14.53 15.48
N VAL A 11 -28.87 -13.80 16.29
CA VAL A 11 -28.62 -12.36 16.56
C VAL A 11 -27.33 -12.10 17.36
N TYR A 12 -26.83 -13.11 18.08
CA TYR A 12 -25.67 -12.96 18.97
C TYR A 12 -24.41 -13.69 18.50
N LYS A 13 -24.40 -14.22 17.29
CA LYS A 13 -23.17 -14.80 16.74
C LYS A 13 -22.14 -13.69 16.48
N ARG A 14 -21.18 -13.59 17.38
CA ARG A 14 -20.04 -12.70 17.29
C ARG A 14 -18.78 -13.55 17.29
N GLN A 15 -17.82 -13.14 16.49
CA GLN A 15 -16.46 -13.67 16.53
C GLN A 15 -15.53 -12.50 16.76
N GLU A 16 -14.65 -12.63 17.74
CA GLU A 16 -13.55 -11.71 17.97
C GLU A 16 -12.24 -12.46 17.68
N TYR A 17 -11.35 -11.81 16.95
CA TYR A 17 -10.02 -12.33 16.67
C TYR A 17 -9.02 -11.18 16.74
N SER A 18 -7.76 -11.51 16.95
CA SER A 18 -6.67 -10.53 16.92
C SER A 18 -5.97 -10.60 15.57
N ASP A 19 -5.72 -9.44 15.00
CA ASP A 19 -4.96 -9.27 13.77
C ASP A 19 -4.04 -8.05 13.92
N ALA A 20 -3.03 -7.97 13.07
CA ALA A 20 -2.12 -6.84 13.04
C ALA A 20 -2.55 -5.82 11.99
N TYR A 21 -2.45 -4.56 12.32
CA TYR A 21 -2.59 -3.47 11.35
C TYR A 21 -1.53 -2.39 11.60
N LEU A 22 -1.27 -1.59 10.58
CA LEU A 22 -0.32 -0.49 10.69
C LEU A 22 -0.92 0.63 11.54
N VAL A 23 -0.24 0.98 12.63
CA VAL A 23 -0.74 1.91 13.67
C VAL A 23 -1.10 3.29 13.10
N GLU A 24 -0.34 3.77 12.12
CA GLU A 24 -0.62 5.07 11.51
C GLU A 24 -1.27 4.92 10.14
N HIS A 25 -0.54 4.48 9.16
CA HIS A 25 -0.99 4.23 7.80
C HIS A 25 0.15 3.68 6.92
N ASP A 26 -0.22 3.20 5.75
CA ASP A 26 0.69 2.58 4.78
C ASP A 26 1.80 3.52 4.31
N THR A 27 1.51 4.82 4.18
CA THR A 27 2.47 5.83 3.71
C THR A 27 3.73 5.86 4.58
N ARG A 28 3.56 5.81 5.91
CA ARG A 28 4.68 5.75 6.83
C ARG A 28 5.49 4.48 6.66
N PHE A 29 4.81 3.34 6.51
CA PHE A 29 5.45 2.06 6.30
C PHE A 29 6.31 2.09 5.03
N VAL A 30 5.77 2.59 3.91
CA VAL A 30 6.50 2.75 2.64
C VAL A 30 7.68 3.72 2.82
N PHE A 31 7.50 4.83 3.51
CA PHE A 31 8.59 5.79 3.77
C PHE A 31 9.78 5.14 4.50
N GLN A 32 9.54 4.21 5.43
CA GLN A 32 10.63 3.51 6.11
C GLN A 32 11.46 2.64 5.15
N PHE A 33 10.86 2.05 4.11
CA PHE A 33 11.63 1.35 3.07
C PHE A 33 12.55 2.30 2.31
N ILE A 34 12.01 3.44 1.88
CA ILE A 34 12.81 4.45 1.16
C ILE A 34 13.95 4.94 2.03
N ARG A 35 13.68 5.26 3.28
CA ARG A 35 14.70 5.71 4.23
C ARG A 35 15.82 4.67 4.42
N ARG A 36 15.46 3.40 4.61
CA ARG A 36 16.45 2.32 4.73
C ARG A 36 17.24 2.12 3.45
N SER A 37 16.61 2.24 2.30
CA SER A 37 17.30 2.19 1.02
C SER A 37 18.33 3.32 0.87
N LEU A 38 17.98 4.55 1.24
CA LEU A 38 18.91 5.69 1.26
C LEU A 38 20.11 5.43 2.19
N GLN A 39 19.87 4.91 3.39
CA GLN A 39 20.92 4.54 4.35
C GLN A 39 21.85 3.44 3.81
N ALA A 40 21.33 2.55 2.95
CA ALA A 40 22.10 1.52 2.24
C ALA A 40 22.81 2.05 0.98
N GLY A 41 22.77 3.36 0.72
CA GLY A 41 23.45 4.00 -0.41
C GLY A 41 22.65 4.04 -1.72
N CYS A 42 21.36 3.69 -1.70
CA CYS A 42 20.50 3.87 -2.86
C CYS A 42 20.18 5.35 -3.10
N ALA A 43 20.03 5.75 -4.36
CA ALA A 43 19.41 7.02 -4.71
C ALA A 43 17.89 6.83 -4.83
N ALA A 44 17.12 7.65 -4.14
CA ALA A 44 15.66 7.67 -4.27
C ALA A 44 15.20 9.11 -4.48
N ALA A 45 14.28 9.30 -5.42
CA ALA A 45 13.71 10.60 -5.73
C ALA A 45 12.25 10.45 -6.13
N ASN A 46 11.38 11.24 -5.52
CA ASN A 46 10.00 11.43 -5.94
C ASN A 46 9.90 12.55 -6.99
N TYR A 47 8.74 12.70 -7.62
CA TYR A 47 8.48 13.63 -8.72
C TYR A 47 9.34 13.39 -9.96
N ILE A 48 9.95 12.22 -10.09
CA ILE A 48 10.71 11.81 -11.26
C ILE A 48 9.91 10.77 -12.03
N GLU A 49 9.44 11.17 -13.20
CA GLU A 49 8.67 10.32 -14.10
C GLU A 49 9.59 9.56 -15.05
N SER A 50 9.37 8.26 -15.22
CA SER A 50 10.02 7.46 -16.25
C SER A 50 9.29 7.62 -17.58
N LEU A 51 10.02 8.01 -18.61
CA LEU A 51 9.53 8.13 -19.98
C LEU A 51 9.87 6.93 -20.86
N GLY A 52 10.27 5.81 -20.24
CA GLY A 52 10.65 4.58 -20.91
C GLY A 52 12.15 4.34 -20.89
N SER A 53 12.54 3.10 -21.19
CA SER A 53 13.93 2.63 -21.18
C SER A 53 14.28 1.99 -22.51
N GLU A 54 15.52 2.23 -22.98
CA GLU A 54 16.05 1.62 -24.19
C GLU A 54 17.30 0.81 -23.86
N GLN A 55 17.32 -0.46 -24.30
CA GLN A 55 18.51 -1.28 -24.13
C GLN A 55 19.58 -0.86 -25.14
N GLN A 56 20.82 -0.77 -24.66
CA GLN A 56 21.99 -0.42 -25.45
C GLN A 56 22.71 -1.69 -25.94
N GLU A 57 23.61 -1.53 -26.91
CA GLU A 57 24.42 -2.64 -27.48
C GLU A 57 25.24 -3.37 -26.40
N ASP A 58 25.70 -2.67 -25.39
CA ASP A 58 26.45 -3.21 -24.24
C ASP A 58 25.57 -3.89 -23.18
N LYS A 59 24.29 -4.12 -23.48
CA LYS A 59 23.26 -4.67 -22.60
C LYS A 59 22.95 -3.82 -21.35
N THR A 60 23.42 -2.58 -21.29
CA THR A 60 22.93 -1.62 -20.29
C THR A 60 21.61 -1.00 -20.76
N TRP A 61 20.86 -0.45 -19.82
CA TRP A 61 19.64 0.30 -20.08
C TRP A 61 19.89 1.80 -19.96
N LEU A 62 19.24 2.56 -20.79
CA LEU A 62 19.21 4.01 -20.75
C LEU A 62 17.75 4.46 -20.55
N THR A 63 17.40 4.79 -19.32
CA THR A 63 16.06 5.25 -18.94
C THR A 63 15.99 6.75 -19.06
N LYS A 64 15.07 7.26 -19.90
CA LYS A 64 14.76 8.67 -19.97
C LYS A 64 13.82 9.03 -18.82
N VAL A 65 14.16 10.09 -18.07
CA VAL A 65 13.38 10.55 -16.93
C VAL A 65 13.11 12.05 -17.00
N ARG A 66 12.02 12.48 -16.36
CA ARG A 66 11.62 13.87 -16.28
C ARG A 66 11.26 14.25 -14.84
N ASP A 67 11.81 15.36 -14.38
CA ASP A 67 11.33 16.02 -13.18
C ASP A 67 10.00 16.70 -13.48
N THR A 68 8.93 16.24 -12.84
CA THR A 68 7.56 16.73 -13.08
C THR A 68 7.31 18.13 -12.52
N GLN A 69 8.18 18.63 -11.64
CA GLN A 69 8.07 19.97 -11.06
C GLN A 69 8.76 21.01 -11.93
N THR A 70 9.90 20.66 -12.52
CA THR A 70 10.73 21.61 -13.31
C THR A 70 10.64 21.38 -14.81
N GLY A 71 10.14 20.21 -15.23
CA GLY A 71 10.14 19.79 -16.64
C GLY A 71 11.51 19.35 -17.17
N LYS A 72 12.56 19.38 -16.35
CA LYS A 72 13.90 18.98 -16.76
C LYS A 72 13.98 17.50 -17.06
N GLU A 73 14.61 17.15 -18.19
CA GLU A 73 14.82 15.76 -18.59
C GLU A 73 16.30 15.39 -18.55
N TRP A 74 16.58 14.13 -18.21
CA TRP A 74 17.91 13.51 -18.30
C TRP A 74 17.80 12.01 -18.51
N LYS A 75 18.93 11.34 -18.58
CA LYS A 75 18.98 9.89 -18.78
C LYS A 75 19.75 9.23 -17.64
N VAL A 76 19.24 8.08 -17.19
CA VAL A 76 19.89 7.23 -16.17
C VAL A 76 20.34 5.94 -16.83
N ARG A 77 21.63 5.62 -16.70
CA ARG A 77 22.20 4.35 -17.18
C ARG A 77 22.17 3.33 -16.06
N SER A 78 21.71 2.11 -16.36
CA SER A 78 21.66 1.01 -15.39
C SER A 78 22.02 -0.33 -16.04
N LYS A 79 22.42 -1.31 -15.22
CA LYS A 79 22.69 -2.70 -15.66
C LYS A 79 21.42 -3.53 -15.79
N ILE A 80 20.37 -3.14 -15.08
CA ILE A 80 19.07 -3.81 -15.00
C ILE A 80 17.99 -2.76 -14.84
N VAL A 81 16.81 -3.04 -15.34
CA VAL A 81 15.58 -2.29 -15.05
C VAL A 81 14.61 -3.18 -14.29
N ILE A 82 14.09 -2.69 -13.17
CA ILE A 82 13.04 -3.32 -12.40
C ILE A 82 11.81 -2.41 -12.46
N ASN A 83 10.80 -2.86 -13.19
CA ASN A 83 9.52 -2.17 -13.29
C ASN A 83 8.62 -2.59 -12.13
N ALA A 84 8.55 -1.75 -11.11
CA ALA A 84 7.71 -1.92 -9.93
C ALA A 84 6.60 -0.84 -9.86
N CYS A 85 6.08 -0.41 -11.00
CA CYS A 85 5.15 0.71 -11.13
C CYS A 85 3.72 0.39 -10.68
N GLY A 86 3.47 -0.73 -9.98
CA GLY A 86 2.16 -1.10 -9.48
C GLY A 86 1.12 -1.14 -10.61
N PRO A 87 0.00 -0.40 -10.51
CA PRO A 87 -1.03 -0.41 -11.56
C PRO A 87 -0.54 0.03 -12.95
N PHE A 88 0.58 0.73 -13.04
CA PHE A 88 1.15 1.26 -14.28
C PHE A 88 2.23 0.38 -14.91
N VAL A 89 2.44 -0.86 -14.43
CA VAL A 89 3.48 -1.78 -14.94
C VAL A 89 3.30 -2.03 -16.44
N ASP A 90 2.07 -2.30 -16.91
CA ASP A 90 1.78 -2.57 -18.32
C ASP A 90 2.09 -1.36 -19.19
N PHE A 91 1.74 -0.16 -18.72
CA PHE A 91 2.05 1.10 -19.39
C PHE A 91 3.57 1.31 -19.49
N GLN A 92 4.30 1.17 -18.38
CA GLN A 92 5.76 1.31 -18.37
C GLN A 92 6.45 0.28 -19.26
N ASN A 93 5.96 -0.97 -19.29
CA ASN A 93 6.45 -1.99 -20.20
C ASN A 93 6.25 -1.60 -21.67
N SER A 94 5.10 -1.01 -22.01
CA SER A 94 4.83 -0.53 -23.37
C SER A 94 5.82 0.56 -23.80
N LEU A 95 6.13 1.52 -22.92
CA LEU A 95 7.12 2.58 -23.17
C LEU A 95 8.54 2.01 -23.41
N SER A 96 8.86 0.91 -22.74
CA SER A 96 10.17 0.24 -22.85
C SER A 96 10.18 -0.90 -23.86
N ARG A 97 9.09 -1.09 -24.64
CA ARG A 97 8.90 -2.18 -25.62
C ARG A 97 9.10 -3.58 -25.04
N GLN A 98 8.75 -3.73 -23.76
CA GLN A 98 8.82 -5.00 -23.05
C GLN A 98 7.46 -5.72 -23.08
N LYS A 99 7.49 -7.05 -23.13
CA LYS A 99 6.30 -7.89 -23.08
C LYS A 99 6.34 -8.75 -21.83
N GLY A 100 5.28 -8.71 -21.03
CA GLY A 100 5.10 -9.58 -19.87
C GLY A 100 4.28 -10.82 -20.21
N LYS A 101 4.44 -11.87 -19.40
CA LYS A 101 3.56 -13.05 -19.37
C LYS A 101 2.27 -12.76 -18.62
N HIS A 102 2.31 -11.72 -17.78
CA HIS A 102 1.19 -11.26 -16.96
C HIS A 102 0.72 -9.88 -17.41
N ARG A 103 -0.48 -9.53 -16.97
CA ARG A 103 -1.08 -8.21 -17.13
C ARG A 103 -2.01 -7.92 -15.94
N HIS A 104 -2.45 -6.67 -15.81
CA HIS A 104 -3.38 -6.27 -14.77
C HIS A 104 -4.83 -6.19 -15.22
N VAL A 105 -5.71 -6.53 -14.29
CA VAL A 105 -7.12 -6.14 -14.27
C VAL A 105 -7.33 -5.29 -13.02
N PHE A 106 -8.12 -4.26 -13.13
CA PHE A 106 -8.21 -3.25 -12.07
C PHE A 106 -9.53 -3.35 -11.30
N SER A 107 -9.40 -3.19 -9.98
CA SER A 107 -10.52 -3.09 -9.05
C SER A 107 -10.38 -1.84 -8.19
N LYS A 108 -11.38 -0.96 -8.28
CA LYS A 108 -11.46 0.25 -7.45
C LYS A 108 -12.01 -0.08 -6.08
N GLY A 109 -11.34 0.40 -5.04
CA GLY A 109 -11.83 0.40 -3.67
C GLY A 109 -11.84 1.79 -3.09
N ILE A 110 -12.94 2.15 -2.40
CA ILE A 110 -13.03 3.44 -1.72
C ILE A 110 -13.29 3.25 -0.22
N HIS A 111 -12.91 4.26 0.54
CA HIS A 111 -13.27 4.41 1.94
C HIS A 111 -13.73 5.84 2.19
N LEU A 112 -14.72 5.99 3.07
CA LEU A 112 -15.14 7.30 3.56
C LEU A 112 -14.61 7.50 4.98
N VAL A 113 -14.18 8.71 5.29
CA VAL A 113 -13.78 9.12 6.62
C VAL A 113 -14.92 9.95 7.20
N VAL A 114 -15.43 9.53 8.36
CA VAL A 114 -16.56 10.15 9.04
C VAL A 114 -16.18 10.46 10.51
N PRO A 115 -16.98 11.25 11.24
CA PRO A 115 -16.79 11.42 12.68
C PRO A 115 -16.77 10.08 13.40
N ARG A 116 -16.17 10.05 14.58
CA ARG A 116 -16.06 8.84 15.40
C ARG A 116 -17.42 8.21 15.66
N LEU A 117 -17.58 6.93 15.29
CA LEU A 117 -18.85 6.19 15.41
C LEU A 117 -18.96 5.43 16.72
N THR A 118 -17.87 5.04 17.34
CA THR A 118 -17.86 4.19 18.53
C THR A 118 -16.74 4.60 19.49
N GLU A 119 -16.97 4.45 20.79
CA GLU A 119 -15.96 4.67 21.82
C GLU A 119 -14.91 3.52 21.89
N VAL A 120 -15.19 2.41 21.24
CA VAL A 120 -14.35 1.22 21.29
C VAL A 120 -13.27 1.30 20.21
N GLU A 121 -12.03 0.99 20.57
CA GLU A 121 -10.86 0.95 19.66
C GLU A 121 -10.77 -0.36 18.86
N ARG A 122 -11.89 -1.03 18.63
CA ARG A 122 -11.94 -2.27 17.84
C ARG A 122 -12.40 -1.98 16.43
N VAL A 123 -11.77 -2.64 15.47
CA VAL A 123 -12.27 -2.67 14.10
C VAL A 123 -13.53 -3.51 14.05
N LEU A 124 -14.62 -2.92 13.59
CA LEU A 124 -15.86 -3.65 13.34
C LEU A 124 -15.83 -4.19 11.91
N THR A 125 -16.16 -5.47 11.75
CA THR A 125 -16.16 -6.14 10.45
C THR A 125 -17.53 -6.72 10.17
N PHE A 126 -18.05 -6.46 8.98
CA PHE A 126 -19.37 -6.89 8.53
C PHE A 126 -19.28 -7.50 7.13
N PHE A 127 -20.34 -8.17 6.73
CA PHE A 127 -20.58 -8.49 5.33
C PHE A 127 -21.50 -7.41 4.73
N ALA A 128 -21.07 -6.78 3.65
CA ALA A 128 -21.89 -5.87 2.87
C ALA A 128 -23.04 -6.60 2.18
N ASP A 129 -23.97 -5.86 1.55
CA ASP A 129 -25.14 -6.44 0.87
C ASP A 129 -24.77 -7.42 -0.25
N ASP A 130 -23.61 -7.23 -0.88
CA ASP A 130 -23.05 -8.09 -1.91
C ASP A 130 -22.13 -9.21 -1.38
N GLY A 131 -22.06 -9.38 -0.05
CA GLY A 131 -21.27 -10.44 0.59
C GLY A 131 -19.79 -10.15 0.80
N ARG A 132 -19.29 -8.98 0.38
CA ARG A 132 -17.87 -8.59 0.65
C ARG A 132 -17.68 -8.18 2.10
N LEU A 133 -16.44 -8.27 2.57
CA LEU A 133 -16.07 -7.73 3.87
C LEU A 133 -16.10 -6.20 3.84
N PHE A 134 -16.71 -5.64 4.87
CA PHE A 134 -16.87 -4.21 5.09
C PHE A 134 -16.41 -3.85 6.50
N PHE A 135 -15.69 -2.76 6.63
CA PHE A 135 -15.01 -2.39 7.87
C PHE A 135 -15.45 -1.03 8.37
N ALA A 136 -15.48 -0.88 9.71
CA ALA A 136 -15.47 0.40 10.38
C ALA A 136 -14.23 0.45 11.29
N ILE A 137 -13.25 1.23 10.89
CA ILE A 137 -11.91 1.28 11.49
C ILE A 137 -11.79 2.57 12.30
N PRO A 138 -11.70 2.51 13.63
CA PRO A 138 -11.47 3.69 14.44
C PRO A 138 -10.07 4.27 14.20
N MET A 139 -10.00 5.59 14.03
CA MET A 139 -8.77 6.33 13.84
C MET A 139 -8.80 7.66 14.61
N GLY A 140 -8.40 7.64 15.88
CA GLY A 140 -8.47 8.80 16.76
C GLY A 140 -9.92 9.30 16.91
N ASN A 141 -10.21 10.54 16.54
CA ASN A 141 -11.54 11.15 16.60
C ASN A 141 -12.41 10.90 15.36
N ARG A 142 -12.02 9.96 14.47
CA ARG A 142 -12.68 9.64 13.21
C ARG A 142 -12.89 8.13 13.09
N THR A 143 -13.71 7.73 12.12
CA THR A 143 -13.85 6.34 11.69
C THR A 143 -13.70 6.29 10.18
N VAL A 144 -12.90 5.33 9.69
CA VAL A 144 -12.79 5.00 8.28
C VAL A 144 -13.74 3.85 7.98
N ILE A 145 -14.65 4.04 7.05
CA ILE A 145 -15.66 3.04 6.67
C ILE A 145 -15.49 2.62 5.20
N GLY A 146 -15.74 1.36 4.89
CA GLY A 146 -15.59 0.78 3.56
C GLY A 146 -15.22 -0.69 3.62
N THR A 147 -15.04 -1.30 2.49
CA THR A 147 -14.61 -0.79 1.19
C THR A 147 -15.62 -1.15 0.07
N THR A 148 -15.47 -0.53 -1.10
CA THR A 148 -16.03 -1.01 -2.36
C THR A 148 -15.02 -1.93 -3.08
N ASP A 149 -15.47 -2.63 -4.12
CA ASP A 149 -14.64 -3.49 -4.96
C ASP A 149 -15.26 -3.54 -6.38
N ASN A 150 -15.08 -2.46 -7.13
CA ASN A 150 -15.71 -2.26 -8.42
C ASN A 150 -14.68 -2.39 -9.53
N ARG A 151 -14.99 -3.18 -10.58
CA ARG A 151 -14.13 -3.30 -11.75
C ARG A 151 -14.01 -1.95 -12.44
N VAL A 152 -12.80 -1.58 -12.82
CA VAL A 152 -12.48 -0.40 -13.64
C VAL A 152 -11.55 -0.80 -14.77
N THR A 153 -11.53 -0.02 -15.84
CA THR A 153 -10.71 -0.29 -17.02
C THR A 153 -9.32 0.35 -16.93
N GLU A 154 -9.22 1.43 -16.16
CA GLU A 154 -8.01 2.24 -16.05
C GLU A 154 -7.52 2.29 -14.59
N PRO A 155 -6.21 2.45 -14.39
CA PRO A 155 -5.64 2.59 -13.04
C PRO A 155 -5.96 3.94 -12.37
N GLU A 156 -6.39 4.94 -13.14
CA GLU A 156 -6.83 6.24 -12.64
C GLU A 156 -8.36 6.28 -12.55
N THR A 157 -8.87 6.70 -11.40
CA THR A 157 -10.30 6.73 -11.12
C THR A 157 -10.60 7.73 -9.99
N GLU A 158 -11.86 7.99 -9.76
CA GLU A 158 -12.37 8.86 -8.71
C GLU A 158 -13.53 8.23 -7.95
N VAL A 159 -13.92 8.83 -6.83
CA VAL A 159 -15.08 8.40 -6.04
C VAL A 159 -16.35 8.89 -6.71
N THR A 160 -17.33 8.01 -6.92
CA THR A 160 -18.62 8.35 -7.51
C THR A 160 -19.70 8.45 -6.43
N ASP A 161 -20.84 9.08 -6.75
CA ASP A 161 -22.01 9.14 -5.86
C ASP A 161 -22.56 7.74 -5.54
N GLU A 162 -22.44 6.80 -6.47
CA GLU A 162 -22.83 5.41 -6.26
C GLU A 162 -21.92 4.74 -5.21
N ASP A 163 -20.61 5.00 -5.25
CA ASP A 163 -19.67 4.52 -4.23
C ASP A 163 -20.03 5.07 -2.85
N ARG A 164 -20.30 6.38 -2.73
CA ARG A 164 -20.70 7.02 -1.46
C ARG A 164 -21.96 6.40 -0.92
N ARG A 165 -22.98 6.30 -1.76
CA ARG A 165 -24.26 5.70 -1.40
C ARG A 165 -24.11 4.27 -0.90
N PHE A 166 -23.38 3.43 -1.62
CA PHE A 166 -23.12 2.05 -1.22
C PHE A 166 -22.49 1.98 0.17
N VAL A 167 -21.47 2.79 0.45
CA VAL A 167 -20.77 2.78 1.74
C VAL A 167 -21.68 3.27 2.86
N LEU A 168 -22.41 4.38 2.66
CA LEU A 168 -23.33 4.94 3.67
C LEU A 168 -24.50 4.01 3.96
N GLU A 169 -25.12 3.42 2.95
CA GLU A 169 -26.22 2.47 3.15
C GLU A 169 -25.75 1.24 3.95
N ASN A 170 -24.59 0.70 3.62
CA ASN A 170 -24.06 -0.48 4.29
C ASN A 170 -23.72 -0.21 5.76
N ILE A 171 -23.11 0.92 6.11
CA ILE A 171 -22.81 1.25 7.50
C ILE A 171 -24.09 1.51 8.30
N ASN A 172 -25.02 2.26 7.74
CA ASN A 172 -26.30 2.59 8.39
C ASN A 172 -27.17 1.37 8.68
N LYS A 173 -27.12 0.36 7.83
CA LYS A 173 -27.84 -0.93 8.05
C LYS A 173 -27.22 -1.78 9.16
N ARG A 174 -25.91 -1.65 9.42
CA ARG A 174 -25.15 -2.62 10.23
C ARG A 174 -24.72 -2.09 11.59
N VAL A 175 -24.63 -0.79 11.74
CA VAL A 175 -24.26 -0.15 12.99
C VAL A 175 -25.47 0.58 13.55
N ASN A 176 -25.78 0.33 14.82
CA ASN A 176 -26.86 1.04 15.50
C ASN A 176 -26.39 2.47 15.86
N LEU A 177 -26.52 3.36 14.90
CA LEU A 177 -26.17 4.77 15.05
C LEU A 177 -27.33 5.55 15.66
N LYS A 178 -27.05 6.60 16.44
CA LYS A 178 -28.08 7.52 16.96
C LYS A 178 -28.84 8.22 15.84
N GLN A 179 -28.12 8.56 14.76
CA GLN A 179 -28.68 9.11 13.52
C GLN A 179 -27.94 8.46 12.35
N PRO A 180 -28.62 8.14 11.26
CA PRO A 180 -27.97 7.65 10.05
C PRO A 180 -26.95 8.66 9.54
N LEU A 181 -25.82 8.15 9.00
CA LEU A 181 -24.85 8.99 8.31
C LEU A 181 -25.40 9.44 6.96
N GLU A 182 -25.15 10.68 6.63
CA GLU A 182 -25.47 11.31 5.36
C GLU A 182 -24.19 11.81 4.65
N GLU A 183 -24.27 12.21 3.40
CA GLU A 183 -23.12 12.71 2.65
C GLU A 183 -22.44 13.91 3.32
N LYS A 184 -23.21 14.78 4.01
CA LYS A 184 -22.67 15.90 4.79
C LYS A 184 -21.74 15.50 5.93
N ASP A 185 -21.81 14.25 6.38
CA ASP A 185 -20.98 13.70 7.46
C ASP A 185 -19.63 13.17 6.94
N ILE A 186 -19.43 13.15 5.62
CA ILE A 186 -18.17 12.74 5.00
C ILE A 186 -17.13 13.84 5.20
N LEU A 187 -16.10 13.54 5.97
CA LEU A 187 -15.00 14.45 6.25
C LEU A 187 -13.90 14.37 5.18
N SER A 188 -13.72 13.21 4.59
CA SER A 188 -12.71 12.95 3.55
C SER A 188 -13.00 11.63 2.86
N GLU A 189 -12.46 11.48 1.67
CA GLU A 189 -12.55 10.27 0.85
C GLU A 189 -11.17 9.71 0.57
N ARG A 190 -11.09 8.38 0.49
CA ARG A 190 -9.88 7.66 0.10
C ARG A 190 -10.25 6.64 -0.94
N TRP A 191 -9.47 6.56 -1.99
CA TRP A 191 -9.68 5.57 -3.04
C TRP A 191 -8.35 5.09 -3.60
N GLY A 192 -8.41 3.95 -4.24
CA GLY A 192 -7.26 3.38 -4.92
C GLY A 192 -7.69 2.24 -5.84
N VAL A 193 -6.82 1.92 -6.78
CA VAL A 193 -7.01 0.82 -7.70
C VAL A 193 -6.09 -0.32 -7.32
N ARG A 194 -6.69 -1.51 -7.18
CA ARG A 194 -5.96 -2.76 -6.90
C ARG A 194 -5.62 -3.41 -8.23
N PRO A 195 -4.35 -3.61 -8.55
CA PRO A 195 -3.92 -4.37 -9.71
C PRO A 195 -4.05 -5.87 -9.39
N LEU A 196 -4.96 -6.57 -10.05
CA LEU A 196 -5.13 -8.01 -9.97
C LEU A 196 -4.40 -8.65 -11.14
N VAL A 197 -3.71 -9.75 -10.89
CA VAL A 197 -2.83 -10.39 -11.88
C VAL A 197 -3.58 -11.41 -12.70
N LEU A 198 -3.39 -11.34 -14.02
CA LEU A 198 -3.83 -12.34 -15.01
C LEU A 198 -2.64 -12.80 -15.84
N GLU A 199 -2.60 -14.09 -16.17
CA GLU A 199 -1.73 -14.59 -17.23
C GLU A 199 -2.27 -14.14 -18.60
N THR A 200 -1.39 -13.69 -19.47
CA THR A 200 -1.77 -13.13 -20.78
C THR A 200 -2.52 -14.15 -21.65
N ASP A 201 -2.24 -15.45 -21.48
CA ASP A 201 -2.85 -16.55 -22.23
C ASP A 201 -4.23 -16.95 -21.69
N GLN A 202 -4.61 -16.50 -20.49
CA GLN A 202 -5.88 -16.87 -19.82
C GLN A 202 -6.97 -15.81 -20.00
N VAL A 203 -7.07 -15.20 -21.17
CA VAL A 203 -8.00 -14.10 -21.42
C VAL A 203 -9.41 -14.60 -21.66
N ASP A 204 -10.12 -14.99 -20.61
CA ASP A 204 -11.57 -14.90 -20.59
C ASP A 204 -12.00 -13.62 -19.85
N LEU A 205 -12.38 -12.60 -20.63
CA LEU A 205 -12.86 -11.30 -20.12
C LEU A 205 -14.16 -11.45 -19.30
N ASN A 206 -14.81 -12.60 -19.36
CA ASN A 206 -16.02 -12.95 -18.63
C ASN A 206 -15.74 -13.77 -17.36
N SER A 207 -14.47 -14.10 -17.08
CA SER A 207 -14.12 -14.81 -15.85
C SER A 207 -14.48 -13.96 -14.62
N ASP A 208 -14.91 -14.64 -13.57
CA ASP A 208 -15.24 -14.03 -12.27
C ASP A 208 -13.95 -13.42 -11.66
N TRP A 209 -13.71 -12.15 -11.96
CA TRP A 209 -12.54 -11.40 -11.53
C TRP A 209 -12.36 -11.33 -10.01
N THR A 210 -13.44 -11.58 -9.23
CA THR A 210 -13.37 -11.61 -7.77
C THR A 210 -12.56 -12.80 -7.24
N LYS A 211 -12.36 -13.82 -8.07
CA LYS A 211 -11.56 -15.02 -7.77
C LYS A 211 -10.10 -14.89 -8.20
N LEU A 212 -9.73 -13.79 -8.86
CA LEU A 212 -8.36 -13.59 -9.31
C LEU A 212 -7.36 -13.54 -8.15
N SER A 213 -6.19 -14.05 -8.41
CA SER A 213 -5.12 -14.10 -7.42
C SER A 213 -4.68 -12.68 -7.04
N ARG A 214 -4.52 -12.47 -5.73
CA ARG A 214 -3.87 -11.28 -5.16
C ARG A 214 -2.40 -11.53 -4.85
N LYS A 215 -1.85 -12.67 -5.27
CA LYS A 215 -0.42 -12.94 -5.18
C LYS A 215 0.31 -12.08 -6.19
N HIS A 216 1.55 -11.75 -5.88
CA HIS A 216 2.43 -11.12 -6.85
C HIS A 216 2.85 -12.13 -7.94
N ALA A 217 3.25 -11.61 -9.08
CA ALA A 217 3.95 -12.35 -10.11
C ALA A 217 5.16 -11.53 -10.58
N ILE A 218 6.25 -12.20 -10.89
CA ILE A 218 7.49 -11.57 -11.35
C ILE A 218 7.79 -12.14 -12.74
N ASP A 219 7.78 -11.26 -13.72
CA ASP A 219 8.23 -11.58 -15.07
C ASP A 219 9.68 -11.16 -15.22
N THR A 220 10.51 -12.12 -15.57
CA THR A 220 11.95 -11.92 -15.72
C THR A 220 12.37 -12.21 -17.16
N ASP A 221 13.07 -11.27 -17.76
CA ASP A 221 13.81 -11.45 -19.03
C ASP A 221 15.32 -11.37 -18.76
N PRO A 222 16.00 -12.52 -18.60
CA PRO A 222 17.43 -12.56 -18.31
C PRO A 222 18.31 -12.03 -19.47
N GLU A 223 17.84 -12.13 -20.72
CA GLU A 223 18.62 -11.66 -21.88
C GLU A 223 18.69 -10.15 -21.95
N SER A 224 17.56 -9.49 -21.74
CA SER A 224 17.48 -8.03 -21.67
C SER A 224 17.82 -7.48 -20.30
N ARG A 225 17.85 -8.30 -19.23
CA ARG A 225 17.98 -7.88 -17.85
C ARG A 225 16.87 -6.91 -17.44
N HIS A 226 15.65 -7.33 -17.71
CA HIS A 226 14.45 -6.60 -17.33
C HIS A 226 13.57 -7.46 -16.43
N ILE A 227 13.03 -6.86 -15.37
CA ILE A 227 12.10 -7.50 -14.44
C ILE A 227 10.86 -6.65 -14.32
N SER A 228 9.68 -7.28 -14.36
CA SER A 228 8.39 -6.61 -14.11
C SER A 228 7.67 -7.29 -12.94
N ILE A 229 7.17 -6.49 -11.99
CA ILE A 229 6.46 -6.97 -10.81
C ILE A 229 4.98 -6.65 -10.96
N TYR A 230 4.15 -7.68 -10.93
CA TYR A 230 2.69 -7.56 -11.05
C TYR A 230 2.00 -7.88 -9.74
N GLY A 231 0.94 -7.14 -9.41
CA GLY A 231 0.11 -7.38 -8.23
C GLY A 231 0.86 -7.27 -6.92
N GLY A 232 0.53 -8.17 -6.00
CA GLY A 232 1.11 -8.20 -4.65
C GLY A 232 0.39 -7.30 -3.66
N LYS A 233 0.61 -7.57 -2.38
CA LYS A 233 0.18 -6.74 -1.27
C LYS A 233 1.38 -6.07 -0.63
N LEU A 234 1.19 -4.92 -0.01
CA LEU A 234 2.26 -4.26 0.74
C LEU A 234 2.87 -5.18 1.82
N THR A 235 2.05 -6.06 2.40
CA THR A 235 2.50 -7.03 3.39
C THR A 235 3.34 -8.18 2.81
N ASP A 236 3.42 -8.31 1.49
CA ASP A 236 4.19 -9.34 0.78
C ASP A 236 5.59 -8.85 0.36
N CYS A 237 5.94 -7.65 0.79
CA CYS A 237 7.16 -6.95 0.38
C CYS A 237 8.46 -7.73 0.65
N LEU A 238 8.51 -8.53 1.71
CA LEU A 238 9.68 -9.35 2.03
C LEU A 238 9.89 -10.47 1.01
N ASN A 239 8.83 -11.21 0.69
CA ASN A 239 8.88 -12.29 -0.28
C ASN A 239 9.25 -11.75 -1.67
N ILE A 240 8.60 -10.65 -2.09
CA ILE A 240 8.92 -9.98 -3.35
C ILE A 240 10.39 -9.55 -3.40
N GLY A 241 10.89 -8.94 -2.31
CA GLY A 241 12.28 -8.51 -2.22
C GLY A 241 13.27 -9.67 -2.30
N GLU A 242 13.00 -10.78 -1.63
CA GLU A 242 13.83 -11.99 -1.66
C GLU A 242 13.85 -12.61 -3.06
N GLU A 243 12.71 -12.79 -3.70
CA GLU A 243 12.61 -13.30 -5.08
C GLU A 243 13.35 -12.40 -6.07
N LEU A 244 13.21 -11.08 -5.94
CA LEU A 244 13.94 -10.11 -6.77
C LEU A 244 15.44 -10.23 -6.60
N CYS A 245 15.94 -10.34 -5.37
CA CYS A 245 17.36 -10.54 -5.11
C CYS A 245 17.90 -11.81 -5.77
N GLN A 246 17.12 -12.90 -5.75
CA GLN A 246 17.48 -14.14 -6.43
C GLN A 246 17.53 -13.95 -7.95
N GLU A 247 16.53 -13.32 -8.55
CA GLU A 247 16.49 -13.08 -10.01
C GLU A 247 17.65 -12.15 -10.47
N VAL A 248 17.92 -11.09 -9.73
CA VAL A 248 19.05 -10.18 -10.02
C VAL A 248 20.39 -10.91 -9.93
N SER A 249 20.55 -11.79 -8.94
CA SER A 249 21.77 -12.61 -8.78
C SER A 249 21.94 -13.61 -9.93
N LYS A 250 20.87 -14.23 -10.40
CA LYS A 250 20.89 -15.14 -11.59
C LYS A 250 21.34 -14.42 -12.85
N MET A 251 21.13 -13.11 -12.94
CA MET A 251 21.61 -12.28 -14.06
C MET A 251 23.09 -11.89 -13.94
N GLY A 252 23.81 -12.40 -12.94
CA GLY A 252 25.22 -12.12 -12.69
C GLY A 252 25.50 -10.74 -12.11
N ILE A 253 24.51 -10.12 -11.47
CA ILE A 253 24.66 -8.83 -10.79
C ILE A 253 24.92 -9.10 -9.31
N THR A 254 26.07 -8.60 -8.82
CA THR A 254 26.44 -8.73 -7.42
C THR A 254 25.60 -7.77 -6.56
N LEU A 255 24.98 -8.30 -5.53
CA LEU A 255 24.26 -7.53 -4.52
C LEU A 255 25.26 -7.00 -3.48
N PRO A 256 25.25 -5.69 -3.14
CA PRO A 256 26.21 -5.11 -2.20
C PRO A 256 25.97 -5.54 -0.74
N HIS A 257 24.73 -5.90 -0.39
CA HIS A 257 24.33 -6.22 0.98
C HIS A 257 23.42 -7.47 1.03
N PRO A 258 23.88 -8.65 0.58
CA PRO A 258 23.03 -9.83 0.45
C PRO A 258 22.48 -10.34 1.79
N GLU A 259 23.20 -10.12 2.90
CA GLU A 259 22.83 -10.54 4.26
C GLU A 259 22.29 -9.35 5.10
N GLY A 260 22.06 -8.21 4.47
CA GLY A 260 21.62 -7.02 5.17
C GLY A 260 20.19 -7.16 5.70
N THR A 261 20.00 -7.05 7.01
CA THR A 261 18.66 -6.89 7.60
C THR A 261 18.25 -5.41 7.53
N TRP A 262 17.10 -5.14 6.95
CA TRP A 262 16.58 -3.77 6.79
C TRP A 262 15.44 -3.45 7.78
N PHE A 263 15.03 -4.42 8.58
CA PHE A 263 13.95 -4.32 9.57
C PHE A 263 14.50 -4.55 10.99
N GLY A 264 13.69 -4.19 11.97
CA GLY A 264 13.99 -4.29 13.40
C GLY A 264 14.06 -2.92 14.06
N GLU A 265 14.02 -2.91 15.37
CA GLU A 265 14.15 -1.70 16.17
C GLU A 265 15.61 -1.22 16.18
N PRO A 266 15.85 0.09 16.14
CA PRO A 266 17.17 0.65 16.39
C PRO A 266 17.66 0.31 17.80
N GLU A 267 18.97 0.35 18.00
CA GLU A 267 19.56 0.16 19.34
C GLU A 267 18.96 1.13 20.35
N ALA A 268 18.63 0.64 21.54
CA ALA A 268 18.03 1.43 22.61
C ALA A 268 18.84 2.69 22.96
N LYS A 269 20.17 2.61 22.83
CA LYS A 269 21.08 3.73 23.05
C LYS A 269 20.82 4.88 22.07
N ARG A 270 20.64 4.60 20.79
CA ARG A 270 20.33 5.63 19.78
C ARG A 270 19.00 6.32 20.03
N ARG A 271 18.00 5.55 20.44
CA ARG A 271 16.71 6.11 20.84
C ARG A 271 16.84 7.06 22.03
N GLN A 272 17.63 6.67 23.05
CA GLN A 272 17.82 7.51 24.22
C GLN A 272 18.61 8.79 23.88
N GLU A 273 19.62 8.71 23.05
CA GLU A 273 20.37 9.88 22.58
C GLU A 273 19.46 10.85 21.82
N PHE A 274 18.60 10.33 20.94
CA PHE A 274 17.62 11.15 20.26
C PHE A 274 16.64 11.83 21.21
N LEU A 275 16.07 11.10 22.17
CA LEU A 275 15.13 11.67 23.13
C LEU A 275 15.78 12.77 23.99
N ASN A 276 17.05 12.60 24.38
CA ASN A 276 17.79 13.61 25.10
C ASN A 276 17.97 14.89 24.27
N GLN A 277 18.32 14.76 22.98
CA GLN A 277 18.39 15.91 22.08
C GLN A 277 17.03 16.58 21.85
N ALA A 278 15.97 15.78 21.68
CA ALA A 278 14.62 16.27 21.48
C ALA A 278 14.11 17.11 22.66
N SER A 279 14.56 16.80 23.89
CA SER A 279 14.27 17.57 25.09
C SER A 279 14.80 18.99 25.01
N GLU A 280 15.94 19.23 24.37
CA GLU A 280 16.51 20.57 24.14
C GLU A 280 15.60 21.44 23.25
N PHE A 281 14.74 20.82 22.44
CA PHE A 281 13.77 21.48 21.56
C PHE A 281 12.35 21.53 22.16
N GLU A 282 12.18 21.24 23.44
CA GLU A 282 10.88 21.23 24.15
C GLU A 282 9.85 20.25 23.54
N LEU A 283 10.31 19.11 23.00
CA LEU A 283 9.47 18.11 22.35
C LEU A 283 8.91 17.05 23.31
N ASP A 284 9.12 17.19 24.62
CA ASP A 284 8.63 16.26 25.65
C ASP A 284 7.11 16.39 25.92
N SER A 285 6.48 17.44 25.39
CA SER A 285 5.04 17.64 25.56
C SER A 285 4.23 16.58 24.82
N PRO A 286 3.05 16.19 25.34
CA PRO A 286 2.20 15.22 24.69
C PRO A 286 1.84 15.60 23.25
N PHE A 287 1.80 14.62 22.37
CA PHE A 287 1.31 14.83 21.02
C PHE A 287 -0.23 14.85 21.05
N HIS A 288 -0.83 15.93 20.54
CA HIS A 288 -2.29 16.16 20.68
C HIS A 288 -3.19 15.09 20.05
N GLN A 289 -2.68 14.35 19.05
CA GLN A 289 -3.40 13.27 18.40
C GLN A 289 -3.18 11.90 19.07
N SER A 290 -2.20 11.81 19.98
CA SER A 290 -1.87 10.60 20.73
C SER A 290 -1.40 11.01 22.14
N PRO A 291 -2.32 11.22 23.10
CA PRO A 291 -1.98 11.76 24.41
C PRO A 291 -1.04 10.88 25.23
N ASN A 292 -0.86 9.63 24.86
CA ASN A 292 0.05 8.68 25.49
C ASN A 292 1.47 8.70 24.87
N GLU A 293 1.74 9.59 23.94
CA GLU A 293 3.01 9.70 23.21
C GLU A 293 3.47 11.16 23.22
N THR A 294 4.75 11.40 23.49
CA THR A 294 5.34 12.74 23.36
C THR A 294 5.58 13.10 21.89
N LYS A 295 5.76 14.39 21.59
CA LYS A 295 6.15 14.84 20.27
C LYS A 295 7.48 14.21 19.84
N ALA A 296 8.45 14.09 20.75
CA ALA A 296 9.73 13.44 20.51
C ALA A 296 9.55 11.97 20.12
N GLU A 297 8.75 11.22 20.84
CA GLU A 297 8.47 9.81 20.53
C GLU A 297 7.74 9.66 19.20
N CYS A 298 6.80 10.55 18.90
CA CYS A 298 6.13 10.59 17.60
C CYS A 298 7.11 10.83 16.45
N LEU A 299 8.04 11.78 16.61
CA LEU A 299 9.07 12.08 15.61
C LEU A 299 10.04 10.91 15.44
N TRP A 300 10.51 10.33 16.55
CA TRP A 300 11.35 9.13 16.51
C TRP A 300 10.69 7.98 15.74
N ARG A 301 9.46 7.71 16.09
CA ARG A 301 8.69 6.63 15.45
C ARG A 301 8.49 6.86 13.95
N ARG A 302 8.37 8.11 13.51
CA ARG A 302 8.14 8.47 12.10
C ARG A 302 9.42 8.56 11.29
N TYR A 303 10.43 9.19 11.82
CA TYR A 303 11.63 9.61 11.08
C TYR A 303 12.92 9.01 11.65
N GLY A 304 12.87 8.37 12.83
CA GLY A 304 14.03 7.84 13.52
C GLY A 304 15.02 8.93 13.94
N GLU A 305 16.30 8.60 13.91
CA GLU A 305 17.39 9.52 14.30
C GLU A 305 17.49 10.78 13.44
N ASP A 306 16.98 10.75 12.21
CA ASP A 306 17.06 11.89 11.27
C ASP A 306 15.98 12.96 11.54
N ALA A 307 15.12 12.77 12.54
CA ALA A 307 13.99 13.68 12.79
C ALA A 307 14.40 15.08 13.27
N LEU A 308 15.63 15.25 13.76
CA LEU A 308 16.17 16.51 14.23
C LEU A 308 17.30 17.07 13.34
N SER A 309 17.56 16.42 12.18
CA SER A 309 18.60 16.83 11.22
C SER A 309 18.11 17.81 10.17
#